data_c0eb3d3ef93e1d66ffe18e12be46d811
#
_entry.id   c0eb3d3ef93e1d66ffe18e12be46d811
#
_cell.length_a   1.000
_cell.length_b   1.000
_cell.length_c   1.000
_cell.angle_alpha   90.00
_cell.angle_beta   90.00
_cell.angle_gamma   90.00
#
_symmetry.space_group_name_H-M   'P 1'
#
loop_
_entity.id
_entity.type
_entity.pdbx_description
1 polymer ?
#
loop_
_entity_poly.entity_id
_entity_poly.type
_entity_poly.pdbx_seq_one_letter_code
_entity_poly.pdbx_strand_id
1 'polypeptide(L)'
;MKNQFGTYKELPINQLIIDHSYQRQVSNSFVKKITASFDESLIGAIRVVTRKNKMFAVVDGQHRLSVLKALGYETIPCIVHPEMSFKEEVSMFHDLNQGIHKLTALEDFWAMVSSGNKDSIAILEIIEKNGLKVPKRSGEREGQKHSISAIGVVRQIVKNYKLDILDKTLDFVTKIWPANGEALTGQLLEGVAIFIKRYASNPAYNTKNAQRKLAGLTLSIVIAKSRTQAKSFDTRTPYVIVDLLCEAYNKGLSKDKKLTWVSMNDSQVASNE
;
A
#
# COMPACT_ATOMS: atom_id res chain seq x y z
N MET A 1 30.02 25.91 -22.15
CA MET A 1 28.85 25.51 -21.34
C MET A 1 29.34 24.69 -20.18
N LYS A 2 29.05 25.08 -18.93
CA LYS A 2 29.35 24.20 -17.77
C LYS A 2 28.52 22.93 -17.92
N ASN A 3 29.14 21.76 -17.76
CA ASN A 3 28.45 20.48 -17.81
C ASN A 3 27.44 20.39 -16.67
N GLN A 4 26.19 20.70 -16.93
CA GLN A 4 25.11 20.74 -15.92
C GLN A 4 24.66 19.32 -15.49
N PHE A 5 25.03 18.28 -16.25
CA PHE A 5 24.60 16.90 -15.98
C PHE A 5 25.43 16.17 -14.91
N GLY A 6 26.55 16.77 -14.50
CA GLY A 6 27.52 16.13 -13.61
C GLY A 6 28.42 15.12 -14.34
N THR A 7 29.42 14.60 -13.64
CA THR A 7 30.39 13.63 -14.17
C THR A 7 30.28 12.33 -13.39
N TYR A 8 30.22 11.20 -14.09
CA TYR A 8 30.24 9.89 -13.45
C TYR A 8 31.62 9.60 -12.88
N LYS A 9 31.71 9.20 -11.60
CA LYS A 9 32.94 8.77 -10.92
C LYS A 9 32.60 7.75 -9.83
N GLU A 10 33.49 6.81 -9.59
CA GLU A 10 33.49 6.07 -8.34
C GLU A 10 34.21 6.89 -7.26
N LEU A 11 33.55 7.04 -6.11
CA LEU A 11 34.10 7.79 -4.98
C LEU A 11 34.19 6.91 -3.74
N PRO A 12 35.28 7.09 -2.96
CA PRO A 12 35.38 6.46 -1.64
C PRO A 12 34.25 6.93 -0.73
N ILE A 13 33.62 5.98 -0.05
CA ILE A 13 32.47 6.24 0.84
C ILE A 13 32.86 7.17 2.00
N ASN A 14 34.11 7.15 2.46
CA ASN A 14 34.59 8.03 3.51
C ASN A 14 34.73 9.51 3.11
N GLN A 15 34.68 9.83 1.83
CA GLN A 15 34.65 11.21 1.31
C GLN A 15 33.22 11.76 1.16
N LEU A 16 32.21 10.94 1.44
CA LEU A 16 30.79 11.30 1.27
C LEU A 16 30.18 11.75 2.60
N ILE A 17 29.57 12.92 2.60
CA ILE A 17 28.90 13.49 3.77
C ILE A 17 27.41 13.69 3.50
N ILE A 18 26.60 13.45 4.52
CA ILE A 18 25.17 13.78 4.53
C ILE A 18 25.01 15.02 5.41
N ASP A 19 24.47 16.08 4.84
CA ASP A 19 24.27 17.33 5.57
C ASP A 19 22.89 17.34 6.23
N HIS A 20 22.88 17.07 7.53
CA HIS A 20 21.66 16.99 8.33
C HIS A 20 21.02 18.35 8.65
N SER A 21 21.58 19.46 8.18
CA SER A 21 20.93 20.77 8.31
C SER A 21 19.68 20.89 7.41
N TYR A 22 19.63 20.10 6.32
CA TYR A 22 18.48 20.07 5.40
C TYR A 22 17.99 18.65 5.05
N GLN A 23 18.72 17.59 5.47
CA GLN A 23 18.33 16.20 5.22
C GLN A 23 17.95 15.50 6.53
N ARG A 24 16.84 14.75 6.50
CA ARG A 24 16.43 13.91 7.64
C ARG A 24 17.41 12.75 7.86
N GLN A 25 17.43 12.24 9.08
CA GLN A 25 18.17 11.00 9.37
C GLN A 25 17.58 9.80 8.62
N VAL A 26 18.45 8.88 8.24
CA VAL A 26 18.06 7.62 7.61
C VAL A 26 17.48 6.67 8.64
N SER A 27 16.37 6.02 8.31
CA SER A 27 15.76 5.03 9.19
C SER A 27 16.57 3.72 9.20
N ASN A 28 17.06 3.32 10.39
CA ASN A 28 17.77 2.05 10.57
C ASN A 28 16.93 0.83 10.19
N SER A 29 15.62 0.88 10.41
CA SER A 29 14.71 -0.21 10.01
C SER A 29 14.60 -0.34 8.47
N PHE A 30 14.64 0.79 7.76
CA PHE A 30 14.65 0.80 6.31
C PHE A 30 15.96 0.24 5.76
N VAL A 31 17.11 0.64 6.32
CA VAL A 31 18.43 0.10 5.93
C VAL A 31 18.45 -1.41 6.11
N LYS A 32 18.08 -1.93 7.29
CA LYS A 32 18.03 -3.38 7.56
C LYS A 32 17.15 -4.13 6.56
N LYS A 33 15.99 -3.58 6.22
CA LYS A 33 15.08 -4.19 5.24
C LYS A 33 15.70 -4.31 3.85
N ILE A 34 16.35 -3.25 3.37
CA ILE A 34 17.00 -3.26 2.05
C ILE A 34 18.23 -4.18 2.04
N THR A 35 19.03 -4.15 3.11
CA THR A 35 20.21 -5.03 3.23
C THR A 35 19.84 -6.51 3.17
N ALA A 36 18.68 -6.91 3.70
CA ALA A 36 18.22 -8.29 3.68
C ALA A 36 17.82 -8.81 2.28
N SER A 37 17.48 -7.90 1.35
CA SER A 37 17.11 -8.21 -0.04
C SER A 37 17.94 -7.41 -1.03
N PHE A 38 19.23 -7.23 -0.73
CA PHE A 38 20.14 -6.40 -1.51
C PHE A 38 20.41 -7.01 -2.88
N ASP A 39 20.26 -6.17 -3.89
CA ASP A 39 20.63 -6.47 -5.28
C ASP A 39 21.49 -5.31 -5.80
N GLU A 40 22.75 -5.59 -6.07
CA GLU A 40 23.73 -4.61 -6.53
C GLU A 40 23.33 -3.94 -7.83
N SER A 41 22.66 -4.67 -8.73
CA SER A 41 22.21 -4.16 -10.03
C SER A 41 21.19 -3.04 -9.92
N LEU A 42 20.51 -2.91 -8.76
CA LEU A 42 19.45 -1.92 -8.51
C LEU A 42 19.98 -0.65 -7.81
N ILE A 43 21.26 -0.61 -7.44
CA ILE A 43 21.80 0.52 -6.64
C ILE A 43 21.84 1.83 -7.43
N GLY A 44 22.36 1.81 -8.63
CA GLY A 44 22.56 3.02 -9.43
C GLY A 44 23.48 4.07 -8.79
N ALA A 45 23.88 5.06 -9.55
CA ALA A 45 24.74 6.15 -9.05
C ALA A 45 23.96 7.10 -8.13
N ILE A 46 24.60 7.55 -7.05
CA ILE A 46 24.09 8.63 -6.19
C ILE A 46 24.54 10.00 -6.73
N ARG A 47 23.82 11.08 -6.36
CA ARG A 47 24.21 12.43 -6.76
C ARG A 47 24.89 13.17 -5.63
N VAL A 48 26.03 13.77 -5.95
CA VAL A 48 26.86 14.48 -4.96
C VAL A 48 27.33 15.82 -5.51
N VAL A 49 27.55 16.77 -4.61
CA VAL A 49 28.09 18.09 -4.91
C VAL A 49 29.49 18.20 -4.31
N THR A 50 30.46 18.69 -5.09
CA THR A 50 31.83 18.92 -4.61
C THR A 50 31.86 20.05 -3.58
N ARG A 51 32.56 19.85 -2.45
CA ARG A 51 32.82 20.88 -1.43
C ARG A 51 34.33 21.23 -1.34
N LYS A 52 34.63 22.40 -0.84
CA LYS A 52 36.02 22.97 -0.78
C LYS A 52 37.05 22.08 -0.12
N ASN A 53 36.67 21.25 0.84
CA ASN A 53 37.55 20.35 1.59
C ASN A 53 37.78 18.99 0.92
N LYS A 54 37.57 18.86 -0.37
CA LYS A 54 37.61 17.59 -1.14
C LYS A 54 36.59 16.54 -0.70
N MET A 55 35.58 16.94 0.08
CA MET A 55 34.44 16.11 0.43
C MET A 55 33.33 16.33 -0.57
N PHE A 56 32.37 15.41 -0.57
CA PHE A 56 31.23 15.44 -1.46
C PHE A 56 29.93 15.37 -0.65
N ALA A 57 29.11 16.40 -0.76
CA ALA A 57 27.79 16.41 -0.12
C ALA A 57 26.80 15.58 -0.95
N VAL A 58 26.19 14.57 -0.33
CA VAL A 58 25.18 13.74 -0.98
C VAL A 58 23.87 14.52 -1.08
N VAL A 59 23.36 14.74 -2.28
CA VAL A 59 22.07 15.42 -2.54
C VAL A 59 20.96 14.46 -2.97
N ASP A 60 21.32 13.27 -3.45
CA ASP A 60 20.37 12.16 -3.66
C ASP A 60 21.06 10.82 -3.40
N GLY A 61 20.33 9.90 -2.79
CA GLY A 61 20.77 8.54 -2.55
C GLY A 61 21.36 8.28 -1.14
N GLN A 62 21.01 9.09 -0.12
CA GLN A 62 21.49 8.87 1.26
C GLN A 62 21.14 7.47 1.80
N HIS A 63 19.99 6.90 1.43
CA HIS A 63 19.60 5.54 1.82
C HIS A 63 20.50 4.49 1.15
N ARG A 64 20.83 4.67 -0.13
CA ARG A 64 21.76 3.82 -0.89
C ARG A 64 23.14 3.83 -0.26
N LEU A 65 23.66 5.03 0.04
CA LEU A 65 24.93 5.18 0.76
C LEU A 65 24.91 4.45 2.11
N SER A 66 23.84 4.57 2.88
CA SER A 66 23.72 3.92 4.19
C SER A 66 23.67 2.39 4.10
N VAL A 67 23.02 1.84 3.08
CA VAL A 67 23.00 0.39 2.79
C VAL A 67 24.38 -0.10 2.41
N LEU A 68 25.09 0.57 1.51
CA LEU A 68 26.43 0.18 1.07
C LEU A 68 27.46 0.28 2.21
N LYS A 69 27.37 1.32 3.06
CA LYS A 69 28.18 1.39 4.30
C LYS A 69 27.92 0.19 5.22
N ALA A 70 26.66 -0.20 5.41
CA ALA A 70 26.31 -1.33 6.26
C ALA A 70 26.79 -2.69 5.69
N LEU A 71 26.92 -2.79 4.36
CA LEU A 71 27.44 -3.96 3.64
C LEU A 71 28.97 -3.97 3.51
N GLY A 72 29.68 -2.91 3.96
CA GLY A 72 31.14 -2.86 3.93
C GLY A 72 31.74 -2.46 2.57
N TYR A 73 30.97 -1.85 1.68
CA TYR A 73 31.52 -1.31 0.44
C TYR A 73 32.46 -0.14 0.72
N GLU A 74 33.57 -0.07 -0.02
CA GLU A 74 34.55 1.00 0.11
C GLU A 74 34.28 2.18 -0.84
N THR A 75 33.72 1.90 -2.01
CA THR A 75 33.39 2.88 -3.05
C THR A 75 31.93 2.81 -3.44
N ILE A 76 31.44 3.87 -4.08
CA ILE A 76 30.10 3.94 -4.66
C ILE A 76 30.10 4.75 -5.94
N PRO A 77 29.36 4.33 -6.98
CA PRO A 77 29.18 5.11 -8.20
C PRO A 77 28.41 6.43 -7.90
N CYS A 78 28.97 7.54 -8.37
CA CYS A 78 28.45 8.88 -8.14
C CYS A 78 28.33 9.69 -9.43
N ILE A 79 27.29 10.53 -9.51
CA ILE A 79 27.21 11.66 -10.44
C ILE A 79 27.68 12.89 -9.67
N VAL A 80 28.88 13.34 -9.97
CA VAL A 80 29.54 14.43 -9.26
C VAL A 80 29.23 15.77 -9.93
N HIS A 81 28.55 16.64 -9.21
CA HIS A 81 28.29 18.02 -9.62
C HIS A 81 29.44 18.92 -9.14
N PRO A 82 29.77 20.00 -9.91
CA PRO A 82 30.76 20.96 -9.49
C PRO A 82 30.36 21.65 -8.18
N GLU A 83 31.33 22.32 -7.56
CA GLU A 83 31.06 23.17 -6.39
C GLU A 83 30.00 24.22 -6.71
N MET A 84 29.05 24.37 -5.80
CA MET A 84 27.96 25.35 -5.90
C MET A 84 27.69 25.96 -4.51
N SER A 85 26.92 27.04 -4.48
CA SER A 85 26.52 27.64 -3.21
C SER A 85 25.61 26.69 -2.40
N PHE A 86 25.60 26.83 -1.08
CA PHE A 86 24.71 26.05 -0.19
C PHE A 86 23.24 26.16 -0.60
N LYS A 87 22.80 27.36 -1.03
CA LYS A 87 21.44 27.57 -1.50
C LYS A 87 21.10 26.75 -2.75
N GLU A 88 22.04 26.68 -3.70
CA GLU A 88 21.88 25.87 -4.92
C GLU A 88 21.89 24.37 -4.60
N GLU A 89 22.76 23.92 -3.66
CA GLU A 89 22.79 22.53 -3.20
C GLU A 89 21.45 22.12 -2.56
N VAL A 90 20.90 22.96 -1.68
CA VAL A 90 19.58 22.72 -1.05
C VAL A 90 18.46 22.73 -2.08
N SER A 91 18.48 23.65 -3.06
CA SER A 91 17.51 23.67 -4.15
C SER A 91 17.58 22.40 -4.98
N MET A 92 18.78 21.94 -5.35
CA MET A 92 18.99 20.69 -6.08
C MET A 92 18.44 19.48 -5.32
N PHE A 93 18.72 19.39 -4.01
CA PHE A 93 18.15 18.36 -3.16
C PHE A 93 16.62 18.35 -3.17
N HIS A 94 16.01 19.54 -3.03
CA HIS A 94 14.56 19.69 -3.05
C HIS A 94 13.97 19.25 -4.40
N ASP A 95 14.53 19.73 -5.52
CA ASP A 95 14.01 19.48 -6.87
C ASP A 95 14.13 17.99 -7.24
N LEU A 96 15.25 17.34 -6.89
CA LEU A 96 15.44 15.90 -7.08
C LEU A 96 14.41 15.08 -6.29
N ASN A 97 14.03 15.52 -5.09
CA ASN A 97 13.07 14.79 -4.26
C ASN A 97 11.60 15.07 -4.64
N GLN A 98 11.30 16.24 -5.22
CA GLN A 98 9.94 16.56 -5.71
C GLN A 98 9.60 15.84 -7.02
N GLY A 99 10.57 15.60 -7.88
CA GLY A 99 10.36 14.96 -9.19
C GLY A 99 10.17 13.44 -9.16
N ILE A 100 10.33 12.79 -8.01
CA ILE A 100 10.22 11.33 -7.92
C ILE A 100 8.75 10.91 -7.79
N HIS A 101 8.10 10.58 -8.88
CA HIS A 101 6.84 9.87 -8.87
C HIS A 101 7.07 8.43 -8.39
N LYS A 102 6.62 8.12 -7.16
CA LYS A 102 6.54 6.73 -6.71
C LYS A 102 5.50 6.01 -7.54
N LEU A 103 5.81 4.79 -7.97
CA LEU A 103 4.83 3.92 -8.58
C LEU A 103 3.57 3.85 -7.70
N THR A 104 2.41 4.05 -8.29
CA THR A 104 1.14 3.78 -7.62
C THR A 104 1.00 2.28 -7.37
N ALA A 105 0.13 1.89 -6.42
CA ALA A 105 -0.14 0.48 -6.17
C ALA A 105 -0.64 -0.26 -7.42
N LEU A 106 -1.29 0.45 -8.34
CA LEU A 106 -1.79 -0.08 -9.60
C LEU A 106 -0.66 -0.32 -10.62
N GLU A 107 0.23 0.66 -10.79
CA GLU A 107 1.40 0.53 -11.68
C GLU A 107 2.33 -0.58 -11.21
N ASP A 108 2.63 -0.63 -9.91
CA ASP A 108 3.42 -1.68 -9.29
C ASP A 108 2.77 -3.07 -9.47
N PHE A 109 1.44 -3.15 -9.31
CA PHE A 109 0.72 -4.41 -9.54
C PHE A 109 0.88 -4.92 -10.98
N TRP A 110 0.72 -4.04 -11.98
CA TRP A 110 0.86 -4.43 -13.38
C TRP A 110 2.31 -4.78 -13.74
N ALA A 111 3.29 -4.09 -13.16
CA ALA A 111 4.71 -4.45 -13.31
C ALA A 111 4.98 -5.86 -12.75
N MET A 112 4.44 -6.17 -11.56
CA MET A 112 4.58 -7.50 -10.94
C MET A 112 3.87 -8.60 -11.74
N VAL A 113 2.67 -8.34 -12.27
CA VAL A 113 1.98 -9.28 -13.17
C VAL A 113 2.81 -9.53 -14.43
N SER A 114 3.34 -8.47 -15.05
CA SER A 114 4.15 -8.55 -16.27
C SER A 114 5.49 -9.27 -16.04
N SER A 115 6.05 -9.22 -14.84
CA SER A 115 7.25 -9.96 -14.45
C SER A 115 7.00 -11.43 -14.10
N GLY A 116 5.74 -11.89 -14.16
CA GLY A 116 5.40 -13.28 -13.83
C GLY A 116 5.30 -13.57 -12.34
N ASN A 117 5.13 -12.54 -11.49
CA ASN A 117 4.98 -12.74 -10.04
C ASN A 117 3.71 -13.55 -9.74
N LYS A 118 3.89 -14.73 -9.15
CA LYS A 118 2.81 -15.70 -8.88
C LYS A 118 1.68 -15.15 -8.02
N ASP A 119 2.00 -14.39 -6.98
CA ASP A 119 0.99 -13.83 -6.07
C ASP A 119 0.12 -12.78 -6.78
N SER A 120 0.74 -11.91 -7.59
CA SER A 120 0.02 -10.89 -8.34
C SER A 120 -0.85 -11.51 -9.45
N ILE A 121 -0.38 -12.57 -10.10
CA ILE A 121 -1.17 -13.33 -11.08
C ILE A 121 -2.37 -14.00 -10.41
N ALA A 122 -2.17 -14.68 -9.28
CA ALA A 122 -3.27 -15.31 -8.54
C ALA A 122 -4.33 -14.30 -8.05
N ILE A 123 -3.91 -13.11 -7.65
CA ILE A 123 -4.83 -12.01 -7.33
C ILE A 123 -5.64 -11.60 -8.57
N LEU A 124 -4.97 -11.43 -9.72
CA LEU A 124 -5.63 -11.05 -10.96
C LEU A 124 -6.67 -12.09 -11.39
N GLU A 125 -6.30 -13.37 -11.37
CA GLU A 125 -7.21 -14.49 -11.69
C GLU A 125 -8.46 -14.51 -10.80
N ILE A 126 -8.32 -14.26 -9.50
CA ILE A 126 -9.45 -14.16 -8.57
C ILE A 126 -10.34 -12.96 -8.91
N ILE A 127 -9.76 -11.82 -9.24
CA ILE A 127 -10.53 -10.63 -9.64
C ILE A 127 -11.32 -10.94 -10.91
N GLU A 128 -10.70 -11.51 -11.93
CA GLU A 128 -11.32 -11.84 -13.21
C GLU A 128 -12.38 -12.95 -13.08
N LYS A 129 -12.13 -13.98 -12.28
CA LYS A 129 -13.09 -15.04 -11.93
C LYS A 129 -14.39 -14.46 -11.36
N ASN A 130 -14.31 -13.37 -10.58
CA ASN A 130 -15.45 -12.69 -10.00
C ASN A 130 -16.10 -11.65 -10.94
N GLY A 131 -15.76 -11.65 -12.23
CA GLY A 131 -16.33 -10.76 -13.24
C GLY A 131 -15.85 -9.30 -13.13
N LEU A 132 -14.77 -9.08 -12.41
CA LEU A 132 -14.18 -7.77 -12.19
C LEU A 132 -12.93 -7.57 -13.07
N LYS A 133 -12.54 -6.31 -13.26
CA LYS A 133 -11.34 -5.93 -14.03
C LYS A 133 -10.46 -5.02 -13.20
N VAL A 134 -9.16 -5.09 -13.45
CA VAL A 134 -8.19 -4.13 -12.92
C VAL A 134 -7.90 -3.10 -14.02
N PRO A 135 -8.11 -1.79 -13.79
CA PRO A 135 -7.81 -0.78 -14.81
C PRO A 135 -6.31 -0.74 -15.10
N LYS A 136 -5.93 -0.43 -16.34
CA LYS A 136 -4.52 -0.30 -16.73
C LYS A 136 -3.90 1.02 -16.25
N ARG A 137 -4.71 2.07 -16.11
CA ARG A 137 -4.26 3.41 -15.71
C ARG A 137 -5.11 3.96 -14.57
N SER A 138 -4.48 4.74 -13.71
CA SER A 138 -5.21 5.53 -12.70
C SER A 138 -6.06 6.57 -13.41
N GLY A 139 -7.37 6.62 -13.09
CA GLY A 139 -8.32 7.55 -13.74
C GLY A 139 -9.27 6.93 -14.76
N GLU A 140 -9.07 5.69 -15.20
CA GLU A 140 -10.03 4.95 -16.03
C GLU A 140 -11.30 4.57 -15.22
N ARG A 141 -11.90 5.56 -14.54
CA ARG A 141 -13.02 5.32 -13.61
C ARG A 141 -14.40 5.54 -14.23
N GLU A 142 -14.49 6.29 -15.29
CA GLU A 142 -15.78 6.66 -15.87
C GLU A 142 -16.42 5.47 -16.59
N GLY A 143 -17.55 5.01 -16.04
CA GLY A 143 -18.41 3.98 -16.62
C GLY A 143 -18.07 2.53 -16.26
N GLN A 144 -17.04 2.23 -15.49
CA GLN A 144 -16.64 0.84 -15.19
C GLN A 144 -17.22 0.33 -13.86
N LYS A 145 -18.49 -0.04 -13.87
CA LYS A 145 -19.19 -0.64 -12.71
C LYS A 145 -18.56 -1.94 -12.19
N HIS A 146 -17.61 -2.52 -12.91
CA HIS A 146 -16.92 -3.78 -12.59
C HIS A 146 -15.40 -3.61 -12.48
N SER A 147 -14.92 -2.40 -12.19
CA SER A 147 -13.48 -2.11 -12.12
C SER A 147 -13.02 -1.90 -10.68
N ILE A 148 -11.99 -2.65 -10.27
CA ILE A 148 -11.37 -2.57 -8.96
C ILE A 148 -10.01 -1.86 -9.04
N SER A 149 -9.94 -0.62 -8.56
CA SER A 149 -8.71 0.17 -8.51
C SER A 149 -8.02 0.16 -7.13
N ALA A 150 -8.68 -0.39 -6.12
CA ALA A 150 -8.20 -0.45 -4.74
C ALA A 150 -7.16 -1.57 -4.52
N ILE A 151 -6.21 -1.74 -5.44
CA ILE A 151 -5.23 -2.84 -5.46
C ILE A 151 -4.37 -2.89 -4.20
N GLY A 152 -4.04 -1.74 -3.62
CA GLY A 152 -3.30 -1.71 -2.35
C GLY A 152 -4.05 -2.42 -1.23
N VAL A 153 -5.37 -2.23 -1.15
CA VAL A 153 -6.24 -2.91 -0.17
C VAL A 153 -6.42 -4.39 -0.52
N VAL A 154 -6.58 -4.74 -1.79
CA VAL A 154 -6.65 -6.14 -2.24
C VAL A 154 -5.40 -6.92 -1.79
N ARG A 155 -4.21 -6.38 -2.03
CA ARG A 155 -2.95 -6.97 -1.56
C ARG A 155 -2.89 -7.08 -0.03
N GLN A 156 -3.40 -6.10 0.69
CA GLN A 156 -3.45 -6.12 2.15
C GLN A 156 -4.40 -7.22 2.65
N ILE A 157 -5.56 -7.41 2.01
CA ILE A 157 -6.49 -8.51 2.32
C ILE A 157 -5.79 -9.86 2.14
N VAL A 158 -5.09 -10.07 1.03
CA VAL A 158 -4.36 -11.33 0.77
C VAL A 158 -3.24 -11.54 1.80
N LYS A 159 -2.49 -10.50 2.12
CA LYS A 159 -1.42 -10.56 3.13
C LYS A 159 -1.96 -10.97 4.50
N ASN A 160 -3.09 -10.41 4.92
CA ASN A 160 -3.64 -10.60 6.26
C ASN A 160 -4.53 -11.84 6.37
N TYR A 161 -5.26 -12.21 5.30
CA TYR A 161 -6.35 -13.19 5.35
C TYR A 161 -6.29 -14.25 4.25
N LYS A 162 -5.26 -14.25 3.38
CA LYS A 162 -5.04 -15.19 2.27
C LYS A 162 -6.01 -15.00 1.08
N LEU A 163 -5.73 -15.74 0.00
CA LEU A 163 -6.45 -15.65 -1.28
C LEU A 163 -7.92 -16.11 -1.18
N ASP A 164 -8.22 -17.10 -0.34
CA ASP A 164 -9.57 -17.61 -0.14
C ASP A 164 -10.53 -16.55 0.42
N ILE A 165 -10.04 -15.70 1.32
CA ILE A 165 -10.85 -14.59 1.85
C ILE A 165 -11.04 -13.49 0.81
N LEU A 166 -10.03 -13.23 -0.04
CA LEU A 166 -10.21 -12.32 -1.17
C LEU A 166 -11.31 -12.83 -2.12
N ASP A 167 -11.24 -14.10 -2.52
CA ASP A 167 -12.24 -14.71 -3.41
C ASP A 167 -13.65 -14.61 -2.82
N LYS A 168 -13.82 -15.02 -1.57
CA LYS A 168 -15.12 -14.91 -0.85
C LYS A 168 -15.59 -13.47 -0.72
N THR A 169 -14.68 -12.52 -0.53
CA THR A 169 -15.01 -11.09 -0.43
C THR A 169 -15.52 -10.55 -1.75
N LEU A 170 -14.86 -10.87 -2.86
CA LEU A 170 -15.27 -10.40 -4.18
C LEU A 170 -16.57 -11.08 -4.63
N ASP A 171 -16.72 -12.38 -4.41
CA ASP A 171 -17.96 -13.12 -4.63
C ASP A 171 -19.13 -12.51 -3.83
N PHE A 172 -18.90 -12.16 -2.58
CA PHE A 172 -19.90 -11.53 -1.73
C PHE A 172 -20.33 -10.16 -2.28
N VAL A 173 -19.39 -9.25 -2.56
CA VAL A 173 -19.73 -7.89 -3.04
C VAL A 173 -20.40 -7.91 -4.40
N THR A 174 -19.96 -8.77 -5.32
CA THR A 174 -20.53 -8.86 -6.66
C THR A 174 -21.96 -9.45 -6.66
N LYS A 175 -22.23 -10.37 -5.74
CA LYS A 175 -23.57 -10.97 -5.58
C LYS A 175 -24.57 -10.08 -4.85
N ILE A 176 -24.10 -9.34 -3.84
CA ILE A 176 -24.98 -8.52 -3.00
C ILE A 176 -25.23 -7.15 -3.62
N TRP A 177 -24.20 -6.54 -4.19
CA TRP A 177 -24.28 -5.21 -4.81
C TRP A 177 -23.79 -5.24 -6.26
N PRO A 178 -24.49 -5.95 -7.15
CA PRO A 178 -24.04 -6.10 -8.54
C PRO A 178 -23.94 -4.75 -9.22
N ALA A 179 -22.86 -4.55 -9.96
CA ALA A 179 -22.57 -3.33 -10.72
C ALA A 179 -22.54 -2.02 -9.88
N ASN A 180 -22.29 -2.12 -8.57
CA ASN A 180 -22.16 -0.96 -7.69
C ASN A 180 -20.66 -0.66 -7.44
N GLY A 181 -20.15 0.42 -8.05
CA GLY A 181 -18.73 0.83 -7.88
C GLY A 181 -18.35 1.19 -6.45
N GLU A 182 -19.30 1.63 -5.60
CA GLU A 182 -19.04 1.92 -4.18
C GLU A 182 -18.68 0.66 -3.40
N ALA A 183 -19.20 -0.51 -3.82
CA ALA A 183 -18.89 -1.82 -3.23
C ALA A 183 -17.40 -2.20 -3.41
N LEU A 184 -16.74 -1.63 -4.41
CA LEU A 184 -15.33 -1.90 -4.75
C LEU A 184 -14.36 -0.86 -4.18
N THR A 185 -14.83 0.03 -3.30
CA THR A 185 -13.95 0.96 -2.59
C THR A 185 -13.09 0.23 -1.56
N GLY A 186 -11.85 0.70 -1.34
CA GLY A 186 -10.92 0.03 -0.42
C GLY A 186 -11.48 -0.16 0.98
N GLN A 187 -12.16 0.86 1.53
CA GLN A 187 -12.74 0.79 2.88
C GLN A 187 -13.82 -0.28 3.00
N LEU A 188 -14.70 -0.38 1.98
CA LEU A 188 -15.78 -1.37 1.99
C LEU A 188 -15.22 -2.78 1.76
N LEU A 189 -14.30 -2.96 0.82
CA LEU A 189 -13.65 -4.26 0.59
C LEU A 189 -12.94 -4.78 1.83
N GLU A 190 -12.17 -3.94 2.54
CA GLU A 190 -11.51 -4.33 3.79
C GLU A 190 -12.55 -4.69 4.87
N GLY A 191 -13.61 -3.88 5.03
CA GLY A 191 -14.68 -4.16 5.97
C GLY A 191 -15.40 -5.47 5.68
N VAL A 192 -15.74 -5.74 4.40
CA VAL A 192 -16.35 -7.00 3.99
C VAL A 192 -15.40 -8.18 4.20
N ALA A 193 -14.11 -8.03 3.90
CA ALA A 193 -13.11 -9.09 4.14
C ALA A 193 -13.03 -9.47 5.63
N ILE A 194 -13.03 -8.47 6.52
CA ILE A 194 -13.06 -8.70 7.96
C ILE A 194 -14.37 -9.38 8.38
N PHE A 195 -15.50 -8.92 7.84
CA PHE A 195 -16.82 -9.52 8.10
C PHE A 195 -16.84 -10.99 7.68
N ILE A 196 -16.38 -11.32 6.48
CA ILE A 196 -16.30 -12.71 5.98
C ILE A 196 -15.35 -13.54 6.84
N LYS A 197 -14.13 -13.05 7.14
CA LYS A 197 -13.17 -13.77 8.00
C LYS A 197 -13.78 -14.07 9.36
N ARG A 198 -14.55 -13.16 9.92
CA ARG A 198 -15.12 -13.28 11.28
C ARG A 198 -16.35 -14.20 11.31
N TYR A 199 -17.22 -14.14 10.31
CA TYR A 199 -18.54 -14.73 10.38
C TYR A 199 -18.82 -15.87 9.39
N ALA A 200 -18.05 -16.05 8.32
CA ALA A 200 -18.34 -17.08 7.32
C ALA A 200 -18.39 -18.51 7.86
N SER A 201 -17.64 -18.79 8.93
CA SER A 201 -17.65 -20.09 9.62
C SER A 201 -18.61 -20.14 10.83
N ASN A 202 -19.32 -19.05 11.11
CA ASN A 202 -20.25 -18.99 12.23
C ASN A 202 -21.55 -19.77 11.87
N PRO A 203 -22.03 -20.71 12.71
CA PRO A 203 -23.27 -21.49 12.42
C PRO A 203 -24.51 -20.61 12.20
N ALA A 204 -24.55 -19.40 12.79
CA ALA A 204 -25.65 -18.45 12.59
C ALA A 204 -25.55 -17.67 11.26
N TYR A 205 -24.40 -17.76 10.56
CA TYR A 205 -24.23 -17.08 9.29
C TYR A 205 -24.93 -17.83 8.15
N ASN A 206 -25.73 -17.13 7.38
CA ASN A 206 -26.40 -17.68 6.22
C ASN A 206 -26.29 -16.70 5.03
N THR A 207 -25.68 -17.15 3.94
CA THR A 207 -25.41 -16.36 2.75
C THR A 207 -26.71 -15.79 2.11
N LYS A 208 -27.82 -16.57 2.07
CA LYS A 208 -29.10 -16.09 1.53
C LYS A 208 -29.68 -14.97 2.41
N ASN A 209 -29.53 -15.08 3.73
CA ASN A 209 -29.93 -13.99 4.63
C ASN A 209 -29.06 -12.75 4.43
N ALA A 210 -27.74 -12.90 4.26
CA ALA A 210 -26.85 -11.80 3.96
C ALA A 210 -27.26 -11.09 2.66
N GLN A 211 -27.49 -11.82 1.58
CA GLN A 211 -27.96 -11.27 0.32
C GLN A 211 -29.26 -10.48 0.50
N ARG A 212 -30.28 -11.09 1.11
CA ARG A 212 -31.60 -10.46 1.30
C ARG A 212 -31.54 -9.19 2.14
N LYS A 213 -30.73 -9.18 3.21
CA LYS A 213 -30.71 -8.09 4.20
C LYS A 213 -29.74 -6.97 3.86
N LEU A 214 -28.64 -7.30 3.20
CA LEU A 214 -27.60 -6.32 2.90
C LEU A 214 -27.75 -5.69 1.52
N ALA A 215 -28.42 -6.37 0.56
CA ALA A 215 -28.63 -5.83 -0.79
C ALA A 215 -29.36 -4.46 -0.80
N GLY A 216 -30.24 -4.22 0.16
CA GLY A 216 -30.98 -2.96 0.28
C GLY A 216 -30.19 -1.83 0.95
N LEU A 217 -28.93 -2.05 1.35
CA LEU A 217 -28.12 -1.00 1.97
C LEU A 217 -27.66 0.04 0.93
N THR A 218 -27.85 1.30 1.23
CA THR A 218 -27.25 2.40 0.47
C THR A 218 -25.79 2.57 0.91
N LEU A 219 -24.87 2.07 0.07
CA LEU A 219 -23.46 1.97 0.44
C LEU A 219 -22.80 3.32 0.73
N SER A 220 -23.14 4.39 0.01
CA SER A 220 -22.66 5.75 0.30
C SER A 220 -23.02 6.18 1.72
N ILE A 221 -24.23 5.83 2.20
CA ILE A 221 -24.63 6.12 3.58
C ILE A 221 -23.83 5.27 4.58
N VAL A 222 -23.64 3.98 4.30
CA VAL A 222 -22.81 3.10 5.13
C VAL A 222 -21.39 3.64 5.25
N ILE A 223 -20.77 4.02 4.13
CA ILE A 223 -19.40 4.58 4.09
C ILE A 223 -19.34 5.92 4.85
N ALA A 224 -20.28 6.82 4.61
CA ALA A 224 -20.31 8.11 5.29
C ALA A 224 -20.49 7.95 6.81
N LYS A 225 -21.47 7.15 7.25
CA LYS A 225 -21.71 6.84 8.65
C LYS A 225 -20.49 6.20 9.32
N SER A 226 -19.88 5.24 8.64
CA SER A 226 -18.70 4.56 9.19
C SER A 226 -17.50 5.49 9.37
N ARG A 227 -17.27 6.44 8.46
CA ARG A 227 -16.20 7.44 8.60
C ARG A 227 -16.44 8.35 9.80
N THR A 228 -17.67 8.81 9.99
CA THR A 228 -18.04 9.67 11.13
C THR A 228 -17.87 8.94 12.46
N GLN A 229 -18.40 7.74 12.57
CA GLN A 229 -18.28 6.93 13.79
C GLN A 229 -16.84 6.52 14.08
N ALA A 230 -16.07 6.13 13.05
CA ALA A 230 -14.66 5.78 13.21
C ALA A 230 -13.86 6.95 13.82
N LYS A 231 -14.12 8.18 13.38
CA LYS A 231 -13.49 9.38 13.94
C LYS A 231 -13.92 9.63 15.40
N SER A 232 -15.19 9.39 15.72
CA SER A 232 -15.72 9.61 17.08
C SER A 232 -15.22 8.59 18.10
N PHE A 233 -14.94 7.35 17.65
CA PHE A 233 -14.50 6.26 18.52
C PHE A 233 -12.99 5.96 18.42
N ASP A 234 -12.23 6.82 17.75
CA ASP A 234 -10.79 6.63 17.49
C ASP A 234 -10.45 5.23 16.95
N THR A 235 -11.18 4.81 15.92
CA THR A 235 -11.03 3.48 15.31
C THR A 235 -10.93 3.57 13.79
N ARG A 236 -10.63 2.44 13.13
CA ARG A 236 -10.54 2.39 11.67
C ARG A 236 -11.91 2.18 11.03
N THR A 237 -12.19 2.91 9.96
CA THR A 237 -13.44 2.83 9.20
C THR A 237 -13.87 1.41 8.82
N PRO A 238 -12.98 0.48 8.37
CA PRO A 238 -13.38 -0.89 8.04
C PRO A 238 -14.01 -1.66 9.21
N TYR A 239 -13.58 -1.43 10.44
CA TYR A 239 -14.18 -2.09 11.62
C TYR A 239 -15.62 -1.61 11.85
N VAL A 240 -15.86 -0.30 11.73
CA VAL A 240 -17.22 0.25 11.83
C VAL A 240 -18.12 -0.27 10.70
N ILE A 241 -17.56 -0.49 9.50
CA ILE A 241 -18.31 -1.14 8.41
C ILE A 241 -18.76 -2.55 8.82
N VAL A 242 -17.88 -3.35 9.44
CA VAL A 242 -18.24 -4.67 9.96
C VAL A 242 -19.43 -4.58 10.91
N ASP A 243 -19.40 -3.61 11.81
CA ASP A 243 -20.45 -3.41 12.80
C ASP A 243 -21.79 -3.06 12.16
N LEU A 244 -21.78 -2.14 11.19
CA LEU A 244 -22.98 -1.77 10.43
C LEU A 244 -23.53 -2.93 9.58
N LEU A 245 -22.66 -3.75 8.99
CA LEU A 245 -23.08 -4.95 8.26
C LEU A 245 -23.69 -5.99 9.20
N CYS A 246 -23.07 -6.21 10.37
CA CYS A 246 -23.56 -7.12 11.39
C CYS A 246 -24.91 -6.67 11.96
N GLU A 247 -25.07 -5.37 12.25
CA GLU A 247 -26.31 -4.78 12.69
C GLU A 247 -27.45 -4.98 11.66
N ALA A 248 -27.15 -4.69 10.39
CA ALA A 248 -28.11 -4.86 9.29
C ALA A 248 -28.47 -6.32 9.08
N TYR A 249 -27.49 -7.24 9.16
CA TYR A 249 -27.72 -8.67 9.10
C TYR A 249 -28.64 -9.13 10.22
N ASN A 250 -28.41 -8.70 11.44
CA ASN A 250 -29.12 -9.12 12.65
C ASN A 250 -30.55 -8.56 12.77
N LYS A 251 -30.87 -7.52 11.99
CA LYS A 251 -32.16 -6.85 12.08
C LYS A 251 -33.33 -7.83 11.84
N GLY A 252 -34.22 -7.98 12.83
CA GLY A 252 -35.42 -8.85 12.76
C GLY A 252 -35.11 -10.35 12.81
N LEU A 253 -33.90 -10.78 13.23
CA LEU A 253 -33.59 -12.19 13.51
C LEU A 253 -33.82 -12.51 14.98
N SER A 254 -34.24 -13.77 15.26
CA SER A 254 -34.25 -14.33 16.62
C SER A 254 -32.83 -14.45 17.20
N LYS A 255 -32.69 -14.51 18.51
CA LYS A 255 -31.41 -14.45 19.23
C LYS A 255 -30.43 -15.54 18.78
N ASP A 256 -30.93 -16.74 18.53
CA ASP A 256 -30.19 -17.92 18.09
C ASP A 256 -29.63 -17.81 16.65
N LYS A 257 -30.20 -16.93 15.82
CA LYS A 257 -29.81 -16.68 14.42
C LYS A 257 -28.99 -15.41 14.23
N LYS A 258 -28.74 -14.65 15.30
CA LYS A 258 -27.94 -13.43 15.24
C LYS A 258 -26.45 -13.76 15.26
N LEU A 259 -25.70 -13.01 14.46
CA LEU A 259 -24.25 -12.96 14.60
C LEU A 259 -23.94 -12.24 15.91
N THR A 260 -23.22 -12.93 16.80
CA THR A 260 -22.81 -12.32 18.06
C THR A 260 -21.71 -11.31 17.83
N TRP A 261 -21.86 -10.15 18.45
CA TRP A 261 -20.82 -9.13 18.49
C TRP A 261 -19.58 -9.68 19.21
N VAL A 262 -18.44 -9.66 18.52
CA VAL A 262 -17.14 -9.86 19.14
C VAL A 262 -16.54 -8.47 19.29
N SER A 263 -16.26 -8.06 20.52
CA SER A 263 -15.75 -6.72 20.78
C SER A 263 -14.43 -6.47 20.02
N MET A 264 -14.19 -5.22 19.60
CA MET A 264 -13.01 -4.83 18.81
C MET A 264 -11.68 -4.96 19.57
N ASN A 265 -11.69 -5.33 20.85
CA ASN A 265 -10.50 -5.51 21.68
C ASN A 265 -9.84 -6.90 21.53
N ASP A 266 -10.40 -7.80 20.73
CA ASP A 266 -9.78 -9.10 20.46
C ASP A 266 -8.75 -9.01 19.33
N SER A 267 -7.73 -8.18 19.53
CA SER A 267 -6.45 -8.25 18.79
C SER A 267 -5.68 -9.55 19.03
N GLN A 268 -6.27 -10.53 19.71
CA GLN A 268 -5.65 -11.81 20.07
C GLN A 268 -6.02 -12.99 19.16
N VAL A 269 -6.79 -12.80 18.09
CA VAL A 269 -7.13 -13.94 17.18
C VAL A 269 -6.10 -14.11 16.04
N ALA A 270 -5.06 -13.32 15.99
CA ALA A 270 -4.02 -13.41 14.95
C ALA A 270 -2.72 -14.11 15.40
N SER A 271 -2.69 -14.76 16.54
CA SER A 271 -1.46 -15.38 17.08
C SER A 271 -1.56 -16.84 17.50
N ASN A 272 -2.60 -17.56 17.09
CA ASN A 272 -2.67 -19.02 17.27
C ASN A 272 -3.17 -19.69 15.98
N GLU A 273 -2.22 -19.93 15.07
CA GLU A 273 -2.08 -21.13 14.21
C GLU A 273 -0.83 -21.00 13.37
#